data_c4f0fb3a754acb496f49b56664b43bc8
#
_entry.id   c4f0fb3a754acb496f49b56664b43bc8
#
_cell.length_a   1.000
_cell.length_b   1.000
_cell.length_c   1.000
_cell.angle_alpha   90.00
_cell.angle_beta   90.00
_cell.angle_gamma   90.00
#
_symmetry.space_group_name_H-M   'P 1'
#
loop_
_entity.id
_entity.type
_entity.pdbx_description
1 polymer ?
#
loop_
_entity_poly.entity_id
_entity_poly.type
_entity_poly.pdbx_seq_one_letter_code
_entity_poly.pdbx_strand_id
1 'polypeptide(L)'
;LSSAGNAEIFVAASIDSKPRRLTINKSLETSPTWSPDGRRLAFTSDARGKPQIYEMPANGGPMRRIPTNVSSYCSEPTWNPIKENLIAFTAAVSGGFQIALYDFKTRSSQILTTVSQSAVEPTWMNDGRHLVFTQRQNGRMRLMLLDTETKKVSSLHVPDFGDASSASFVY
;
A
#
# COMPACT_ATOMS: atom_id res chain seq x y z
N LEU A 1 -14.36 3.34 8.45
CA LEU A 1 -15.62 3.39 9.25
C LEU A 1 -15.98 1.98 9.70
N SER A 2 -16.09 1.74 11.00
CA SER A 2 -16.47 0.45 11.57
C SER A 2 -17.85 0.56 12.20
N SER A 3 -18.90 0.30 11.44
CA SER A 3 -20.27 0.18 11.98
C SER A 3 -20.62 -1.25 12.40
N ALA A 4 -19.76 -2.23 12.13
CA ALA A 4 -20.01 -3.66 12.36
C ALA A 4 -18.95 -4.35 13.25
N GLY A 5 -18.12 -3.58 13.97
CA GLY A 5 -17.10 -4.12 14.89
C GLY A 5 -15.74 -4.45 14.24
N ASN A 6 -15.63 -4.45 12.90
CA ASN A 6 -14.38 -4.62 12.15
C ASN A 6 -14.24 -3.54 11.07
N ALA A 7 -13.00 -3.30 10.61
CA ALA A 7 -12.72 -2.34 9.56
C ALA A 7 -13.19 -2.89 8.21
N GLU A 8 -13.88 -2.05 7.43
CA GLU A 8 -14.47 -2.39 6.13
C GLU A 8 -14.21 -1.29 5.11
N ILE A 9 -14.25 -1.63 3.82
CA ILE A 9 -14.10 -0.68 2.73
C ILE A 9 -15.46 -0.08 2.35
N PHE A 10 -15.49 1.25 2.30
CA PHE A 10 -16.63 2.03 1.83
C PHE A 10 -16.19 2.93 0.68
N VAL A 11 -17.10 3.20 -0.25
CA VAL A 11 -16.91 4.17 -1.33
C VAL A 11 -18.00 5.23 -1.29
N ALA A 12 -17.63 6.48 -1.51
CA ALA A 12 -18.53 7.61 -1.69
C ALA A 12 -18.32 8.18 -3.10
N ALA A 13 -19.40 8.51 -3.80
CA ALA A 13 -19.33 9.10 -5.13
C ALA A 13 -18.92 10.58 -5.09
N SER A 14 -19.24 11.27 -3.98
CA SER A 14 -18.85 12.64 -3.67
C SER A 14 -18.75 12.82 -2.16
N ILE A 15 -18.25 13.97 -1.71
CA ILE A 15 -18.17 14.29 -0.29
C ILE A 15 -19.56 14.31 0.40
N ASP A 16 -20.59 14.67 -0.34
CA ASP A 16 -21.99 14.77 0.16
C ASP A 16 -22.79 13.49 -0.05
N SER A 17 -22.23 12.49 -0.73
CA SER A 17 -22.92 11.25 -1.00
C SER A 17 -22.84 10.28 0.18
N LYS A 18 -23.91 9.52 0.41
CA LYS A 18 -23.91 8.44 1.42
C LYS A 18 -22.90 7.38 1.03
N PRO A 19 -21.91 7.05 1.87
CA PRO A 19 -20.95 5.98 1.60
C PRO A 19 -21.64 4.62 1.42
N ARG A 20 -21.27 3.91 0.36
CA ARG A 20 -21.71 2.55 0.08
C ARG A 20 -20.65 1.56 0.56
N ARG A 21 -21.02 0.60 1.38
CA ARG A 21 -20.15 -0.47 1.85
C ARG A 21 -19.83 -1.43 0.70
N LEU A 22 -18.56 -1.77 0.52
CA LEU A 22 -18.08 -2.69 -0.50
C LEU A 22 -17.75 -4.07 0.05
N THR A 23 -17.23 -4.15 1.27
CA THR A 23 -16.86 -5.42 1.93
C THR A 23 -17.80 -5.70 3.09
N ILE A 24 -18.19 -6.99 3.26
CA ILE A 24 -19.07 -7.48 4.33
C ILE A 24 -18.48 -8.81 4.81
N ASN A 25 -17.41 -8.74 5.60
CA ASN A 25 -16.67 -9.91 6.05
C ASN A 25 -16.47 -9.88 7.58
N LYS A 26 -15.93 -10.98 8.11
CA LYS A 26 -15.43 -11.02 9.51
C LYS A 26 -13.97 -10.55 9.61
N SER A 27 -13.32 -10.39 8.48
CA SER A 27 -11.93 -9.92 8.35
C SER A 27 -11.82 -8.40 8.47
N LEU A 28 -10.60 -7.93 8.66
CA LEU A 28 -10.26 -6.51 8.68
C LEU A 28 -9.81 -6.09 7.28
N GLU A 29 -10.50 -5.13 6.65
CA GLU A 29 -10.11 -4.54 5.38
C GLU A 29 -9.65 -3.10 5.60
N THR A 30 -8.38 -2.83 5.24
CA THR A 30 -7.72 -1.53 5.48
C THR A 30 -6.88 -1.07 4.28
N SER A 31 -6.44 0.18 4.33
CA SER A 31 -5.50 0.78 3.35
C SER A 31 -5.95 0.61 1.89
N PRO A 32 -7.17 1.03 1.51
CA PRO A 32 -7.61 0.92 0.13
C PRO A 32 -6.86 1.89 -0.78
N THR A 33 -6.57 1.44 -2.00
CA THR A 33 -6.00 2.23 -3.08
C THR A 33 -6.73 1.96 -4.38
N TRP A 34 -6.92 2.98 -5.21
CA TRP A 34 -7.55 2.86 -6.52
C TRP A 34 -6.54 2.45 -7.58
N SER A 35 -6.98 1.63 -8.54
CA SER A 35 -6.26 1.50 -9.81
C SER A 35 -6.35 2.81 -10.59
N PRO A 36 -5.36 3.16 -11.44
CA PRO A 36 -5.34 4.44 -12.16
C PRO A 36 -6.52 4.63 -13.12
N ASP A 37 -7.12 3.53 -13.59
CA ASP A 37 -8.33 3.55 -14.43
C ASP A 37 -9.64 3.67 -13.61
N GLY A 38 -9.57 3.69 -12.27
CA GLY A 38 -10.71 3.77 -11.36
C GLY A 38 -11.61 2.54 -11.31
N ARG A 39 -11.22 1.42 -11.96
CA ARG A 39 -12.09 0.23 -12.08
C ARG A 39 -11.89 -0.80 -10.98
N ARG A 40 -10.75 -0.76 -10.29
CA ARG A 40 -10.38 -1.71 -9.24
C ARG A 40 -9.92 -1.00 -7.99
N LEU A 41 -10.09 -1.68 -6.86
CA LEU A 41 -9.48 -1.35 -5.58
C LEU A 41 -8.51 -2.45 -5.18
N ALA A 42 -7.36 -2.07 -4.64
CA ALA A 42 -6.53 -2.98 -3.86
C ALA A 42 -6.54 -2.54 -2.40
N PHE A 43 -6.40 -3.48 -1.49
CA PHE A 43 -6.47 -3.23 -0.05
C PHE A 43 -5.79 -4.36 0.73
N THR A 44 -5.54 -4.11 2.00
CA THR A 44 -5.08 -5.13 2.94
C THR A 44 -6.26 -5.87 3.53
N SER A 45 -6.23 -7.22 3.59
CA SER A 45 -7.19 -8.01 4.35
C SER A 45 -6.54 -9.20 5.05
N ASP A 46 -7.01 -9.52 6.24
CA ASP A 46 -6.60 -10.69 7.02
C ASP A 46 -7.56 -11.89 6.85
N ALA A 47 -8.36 -11.93 5.81
CA ALA A 47 -9.37 -12.97 5.54
C ALA A 47 -8.83 -14.41 5.52
N ARG A 48 -7.52 -14.60 5.44
CA ARG A 48 -6.82 -15.89 5.55
C ARG A 48 -5.92 -15.99 6.79
N GLY A 49 -6.22 -15.22 7.84
CA GLY A 49 -5.55 -15.25 9.14
C GLY A 49 -4.34 -14.33 9.27
N LYS A 50 -3.73 -13.88 8.18
CA LYS A 50 -2.66 -12.88 8.17
C LYS A 50 -2.91 -11.83 7.09
N PRO A 51 -2.53 -10.56 7.32
CA PRO A 51 -2.64 -9.50 6.32
C PRO A 51 -1.99 -9.88 4.98
N GLN A 52 -2.76 -9.76 3.92
CA GLN A 52 -2.34 -9.95 2.52
C GLN A 52 -3.00 -8.90 1.65
N ILE A 53 -2.48 -8.71 0.44
CA ILE A 53 -3.06 -7.78 -0.52
C ILE A 53 -4.17 -8.47 -1.30
N TYR A 54 -5.32 -7.82 -1.36
CA TYR A 54 -6.49 -8.23 -2.12
C TYR A 54 -6.86 -7.17 -3.14
N GLU A 55 -7.54 -7.58 -4.20
CA GLU A 55 -8.19 -6.69 -5.15
C GLU A 55 -9.67 -7.02 -5.29
N MET A 56 -10.46 -6.04 -5.72
CA MET A 56 -11.87 -6.19 -6.07
C MET A 56 -12.30 -5.14 -7.10
N PRO A 57 -13.41 -5.37 -7.84
CA PRO A 57 -13.99 -4.31 -8.67
C PRO A 57 -14.44 -3.11 -7.82
N ALA A 58 -14.22 -1.90 -8.33
CA ALA A 58 -14.57 -0.65 -7.62
C ALA A 58 -16.08 -0.46 -7.39
N ASN A 59 -16.91 -1.12 -8.21
CA ASN A 59 -18.35 -1.15 -8.04
C ASN A 59 -18.86 -2.26 -7.10
N GLY A 60 -17.95 -3.00 -6.45
CA GLY A 60 -18.26 -4.13 -5.57
C GLY A 60 -18.19 -5.47 -6.28
N GLY A 61 -18.22 -6.55 -5.51
CA GLY A 61 -18.10 -7.91 -6.01
C GLY A 61 -17.10 -8.75 -5.22
N PRO A 62 -16.71 -9.92 -5.70
CA PRO A 62 -15.81 -10.80 -4.97
C PRO A 62 -14.41 -10.21 -4.87
N MET A 63 -13.84 -10.24 -3.68
CA MET A 63 -12.43 -9.92 -3.47
C MET A 63 -11.55 -11.13 -3.81
N ARG A 64 -10.37 -10.88 -4.37
CA ARG A 64 -9.38 -11.90 -4.74
C ARG A 64 -8.02 -11.54 -4.17
N ARG A 65 -7.35 -12.51 -3.56
CA ARG A 65 -5.98 -12.30 -3.08
C ARG A 65 -5.02 -12.13 -4.27
N ILE A 66 -4.18 -11.10 -4.23
CA ILE A 66 -3.05 -10.93 -5.14
C ILE A 66 -1.93 -11.89 -4.69
N PRO A 67 -1.40 -12.77 -5.58
CA PRO A 67 -0.38 -13.75 -5.21
C PRO A 67 1.01 -13.11 -5.13
N THR A 68 1.23 -12.27 -4.13
CA THR A 68 2.50 -11.53 -3.96
C THR A 68 3.70 -12.46 -3.72
N ASN A 69 3.51 -13.58 -3.01
CA ASN A 69 4.48 -14.66 -2.80
C ASN A 69 5.86 -14.27 -2.21
N VAL A 70 6.01 -13.07 -1.67
CA VAL A 70 7.29 -12.61 -1.05
C VAL A 70 7.27 -12.71 0.47
N SER A 71 6.07 -12.75 1.07
CA SER A 71 5.91 -12.77 2.52
C SER A 71 4.56 -13.36 2.94
N SER A 72 4.52 -13.91 4.14
CA SER A 72 3.26 -14.30 4.81
C SER A 72 2.50 -13.10 5.40
N TYR A 73 3.07 -11.91 5.37
CA TYR A 73 2.46 -10.65 5.81
C TYR A 73 2.75 -9.57 4.79
N CYS A 74 1.71 -9.07 4.11
CA CYS A 74 1.77 -7.96 3.17
C CYS A 74 0.66 -6.98 3.48
N SER A 75 0.96 -5.68 3.52
CA SER A 75 0.02 -4.61 3.88
C SER A 75 0.30 -3.32 3.12
N GLU A 76 -0.58 -2.34 3.29
CA GLU A 76 -0.40 -0.97 2.79
C GLU A 76 -0.12 -0.91 1.28
N PRO A 77 -0.99 -1.52 0.44
CA PRO A 77 -0.80 -1.42 -1.00
C PRO A 77 -1.00 0.01 -1.49
N THR A 78 -0.21 0.40 -2.48
CA THR A 78 -0.40 1.62 -3.24
C THR A 78 -0.27 1.31 -4.72
N TRP A 79 -1.31 1.64 -5.49
CA TRP A 79 -1.30 1.40 -6.93
C TRP A 79 -0.48 2.46 -7.64
N ASN A 80 0.32 2.06 -8.64
CA ASN A 80 1.06 3.03 -9.44
C ASN A 80 0.09 3.92 -10.23
N PRO A 81 0.22 5.26 -10.17
CA PRO A 81 -0.74 6.18 -10.77
C PRO A 81 -0.72 6.19 -12.32
N ILE A 82 0.35 5.65 -12.92
CA ILE A 82 0.55 5.66 -14.38
C ILE A 82 0.56 4.23 -14.93
N LYS A 83 1.29 3.33 -14.27
CA LYS A 83 1.51 1.94 -14.72
C LYS A 83 0.50 1.03 -13.99
N GLU A 84 -0.67 0.81 -14.59
CA GLU A 84 -1.78 0.02 -13.98
C GLU A 84 -1.42 -1.42 -13.59
N ASN A 85 -0.29 -1.92 -14.10
CA ASN A 85 0.20 -3.26 -13.77
C ASN A 85 1.08 -3.31 -12.52
N LEU A 86 1.35 -2.20 -11.83
CA LEU A 86 2.26 -2.16 -10.69
C LEU A 86 1.55 -1.77 -9.39
N ILE A 87 1.78 -2.55 -8.33
CA ILE A 87 1.40 -2.21 -6.95
C ILE A 87 2.64 -2.31 -6.07
N ALA A 88 2.93 -1.23 -5.34
CA ALA A 88 3.91 -1.28 -4.24
C ALA A 88 3.18 -1.57 -2.93
N PHE A 89 3.87 -2.20 -1.97
CA PHE A 89 3.29 -2.58 -0.69
C PHE A 89 4.38 -2.84 0.36
N THR A 90 3.99 -2.88 1.62
CA THR A 90 4.84 -3.27 2.74
C THR A 90 4.83 -4.79 2.91
N ALA A 91 5.98 -5.44 2.98
CA ALA A 91 6.15 -6.88 3.21
C ALA A 91 7.03 -7.15 4.42
N ALA A 92 6.58 -8.05 5.32
CA ALA A 92 7.43 -8.51 6.42
C ALA A 92 8.52 -9.44 5.89
N VAL A 93 9.76 -9.16 6.27
CA VAL A 93 10.94 -9.97 5.97
C VAL A 93 11.72 -10.24 7.25
N SER A 94 12.75 -11.08 7.17
CA SER A 94 13.64 -11.29 8.32
C SER A 94 14.26 -9.95 8.75
N GLY A 95 14.03 -9.55 10.01
CA GLY A 95 14.58 -8.33 10.58
C GLY A 95 13.71 -7.07 10.47
N GLY A 96 12.51 -7.14 9.89
CA GLY A 96 11.58 -6.00 9.82
C GLY A 96 10.68 -5.99 8.61
N PHE A 97 10.28 -4.80 8.17
CA PHE A 97 9.45 -4.61 6.99
C PHE A 97 10.26 -3.97 5.86
N GLN A 98 9.94 -4.31 4.62
CA GLN A 98 10.54 -3.72 3.43
C GLN A 98 9.48 -3.37 2.39
N ILE A 99 9.77 -2.42 1.51
CA ILE A 99 8.91 -2.12 0.37
C ILE A 99 9.12 -3.16 -0.71
N ALA A 100 8.02 -3.71 -1.19
CA ALA A 100 7.96 -4.66 -2.29
C ALA A 100 7.11 -4.12 -3.44
N LEU A 101 7.33 -4.65 -4.62
CA LEU A 101 6.58 -4.34 -5.84
C LEU A 101 6.02 -5.64 -6.41
N TYR A 102 4.74 -5.66 -6.75
CA TYR A 102 4.11 -6.71 -7.54
C TYR A 102 3.81 -6.20 -8.94
N ASP A 103 4.13 -7.00 -9.93
CA ASP A 103 3.79 -6.73 -11.34
C ASP A 103 2.76 -7.75 -11.84
N PHE A 104 1.57 -7.26 -12.20
CA PHE A 104 0.49 -8.07 -12.76
C PHE A 104 0.82 -8.70 -14.12
N LYS A 105 1.74 -8.11 -14.91
CA LYS A 105 2.16 -8.65 -16.20
C LYS A 105 3.01 -9.90 -16.03
N THR A 106 3.98 -9.84 -15.14
CA THR A 106 4.89 -10.96 -14.86
C THR A 106 4.35 -11.90 -13.76
N ARG A 107 3.32 -11.46 -13.01
CA ARG A 107 2.76 -12.14 -11.83
C ARG A 107 3.81 -12.47 -10.79
N SER A 108 4.76 -11.58 -10.61
CA SER A 108 5.88 -11.76 -9.67
C SER A 108 6.04 -10.54 -8.79
N SER A 109 6.67 -10.75 -7.63
CA SER A 109 7.06 -9.68 -6.75
C SER A 109 8.56 -9.62 -6.56
N GLN A 110 9.05 -8.43 -6.23
CA GLN A 110 10.43 -8.20 -5.83
C GLN A 110 10.48 -7.26 -4.62
N ILE A 111 11.44 -7.49 -3.73
CA ILE A 111 11.76 -6.56 -2.65
C ILE A 111 12.58 -5.41 -3.25
N LEU A 112 12.16 -4.18 -2.97
CA LEU A 112 12.81 -2.97 -3.51
C LEU A 112 13.79 -2.33 -2.53
N THR A 113 13.55 -2.48 -1.21
CA THR A 113 14.39 -1.87 -0.18
C THR A 113 15.11 -2.94 0.65
N THR A 114 16.27 -2.57 1.17
CA THR A 114 17.06 -3.37 2.13
C THR A 114 17.56 -2.47 3.25
N VAL A 115 16.69 -1.54 3.70
CA VAL A 115 17.06 -0.61 4.77
C VAL A 115 17.12 -1.34 6.13
N SER A 116 17.94 -0.80 7.04
CA SER A 116 17.99 -1.31 8.40
C SER A 116 16.66 -1.08 9.13
N GLN A 117 16.20 -2.08 9.86
CA GLN A 117 14.94 -2.15 10.60
C GLN A 117 13.71 -2.18 9.66
N SER A 118 13.03 -1.05 9.35
CA SER A 118 11.78 -1.14 8.62
C SER A 118 11.58 0.01 7.62
N ALA A 119 11.09 -0.35 6.44
CA ALA A 119 10.49 0.52 5.44
C ALA A 119 9.01 0.17 5.33
N VAL A 120 8.12 1.14 5.51
CA VAL A 120 6.66 0.98 5.55
C VAL A 120 5.95 2.14 4.86
N GLU A 121 4.64 1.99 4.61
CA GLU A 121 3.76 3.06 4.11
C GLU A 121 4.25 3.66 2.79
N PRO A 122 4.44 2.85 1.73
CA PRO A 122 4.87 3.37 0.44
C PRO A 122 3.79 4.24 -0.20
N THR A 123 4.18 5.34 -0.83
CA THR A 123 3.32 6.20 -1.63
C THR A 123 4.02 6.56 -2.93
N TRP A 124 3.36 6.35 -4.07
CA TRP A 124 3.90 6.75 -5.37
C TRP A 124 3.93 8.26 -5.54
N MET A 125 4.99 8.77 -6.14
CA MET A 125 4.96 10.09 -6.75
C MET A 125 4.20 10.05 -8.08
N ASN A 126 3.76 11.21 -8.55
CA ASN A 126 2.95 11.34 -9.77
C ASN A 126 3.69 10.92 -11.06
N ASP A 127 5.00 10.76 -11.00
CA ASP A 127 5.83 10.29 -12.12
C ASP A 127 5.74 8.77 -12.35
N GLY A 128 5.12 8.01 -11.42
CA GLY A 128 4.99 6.56 -11.50
C GLY A 128 6.33 5.80 -11.47
N ARG A 129 7.42 6.46 -11.06
CA ARG A 129 8.76 5.88 -10.91
C ARG A 129 9.25 5.93 -9.47
N HIS A 130 9.05 7.05 -8.79
CA HIS A 130 9.53 7.24 -7.43
C HIS A 130 8.46 6.90 -6.39
N LEU A 131 8.92 6.32 -5.28
CA LEU A 131 8.13 6.08 -4.08
C LEU A 131 8.70 6.89 -2.91
N VAL A 132 7.83 7.49 -2.13
CA VAL A 132 8.16 7.96 -0.79
C VAL A 132 7.69 6.90 0.21
N PHE A 133 8.48 6.62 1.22
CA PHE A 133 8.14 5.66 2.26
C PHE A 133 8.66 6.13 3.63
N THR A 134 8.08 5.59 4.70
CA THR A 134 8.54 5.82 6.07
C THR A 134 9.63 4.80 6.42
N GLN A 135 10.83 5.25 6.73
CA GLN A 135 11.85 4.44 7.40
C GLN A 135 11.71 4.58 8.91
N ARG A 136 11.56 3.45 9.61
CA ARG A 136 11.60 3.38 11.06
C ARG A 136 12.96 2.87 11.50
N GLN A 137 13.69 3.66 12.29
CA GLN A 137 15.01 3.30 12.77
C GLN A 137 15.26 3.89 14.17
N ASN A 138 15.56 3.02 15.16
CA ASN A 138 15.88 3.41 16.55
C ASN A 138 14.80 4.32 17.18
N GLY A 139 13.53 4.01 16.95
CA GLY A 139 12.39 4.78 17.45
C GLY A 139 12.12 6.09 16.70
N ARG A 140 12.88 6.42 15.66
CA ARG A 140 12.66 7.60 14.81
C ARG A 140 12.03 7.21 13.49
N MET A 141 11.23 8.10 12.93
CA MET A 141 10.60 7.97 11.61
C MET A 141 11.13 9.05 10.67
N ARG A 142 11.48 8.64 9.44
CA ARG A 142 11.98 9.55 8.40
C ARG A 142 11.33 9.22 7.07
N LEU A 143 11.04 10.25 6.29
CA LEU A 143 10.62 10.07 4.91
C LEU A 143 11.84 9.83 4.01
N MET A 144 11.75 8.79 3.22
CA MET A 144 12.78 8.36 2.29
C MET A 144 12.21 8.32 0.88
N LEU A 145 13.05 8.64 -0.10
CA LEU A 145 12.75 8.53 -1.53
C LEU A 145 13.42 7.28 -2.09
N LEU A 146 12.65 6.47 -2.82
CA LEU A 146 13.11 5.29 -3.54
C LEU A 146 12.89 5.49 -5.04
N ASP A 147 13.94 5.37 -5.83
CA ASP A 147 13.83 5.18 -7.27
C ASP A 147 13.63 3.68 -7.55
N THR A 148 12.46 3.30 -8.09
CA THR A 148 12.09 1.89 -8.28
C THR A 148 12.87 1.19 -9.39
N GLU A 149 13.47 1.93 -10.33
CA GLU A 149 14.26 1.39 -11.42
C GLU A 149 15.71 1.09 -10.98
N THR A 150 16.33 2.04 -10.28
CA THR A 150 17.72 1.91 -9.81
C THR A 150 17.83 1.28 -8.42
N LYS A 151 16.70 1.20 -7.68
CA LYS A 151 16.61 0.80 -6.26
C LYS A 151 17.42 1.69 -5.32
N LYS A 152 17.80 2.89 -5.77
CA LYS A 152 18.50 3.86 -4.95
C LYS A 152 17.54 4.48 -3.93
N VAL A 153 17.94 4.44 -2.66
CA VAL A 153 17.24 5.10 -1.55
C VAL A 153 18.02 6.36 -1.16
N SER A 154 17.30 7.45 -0.96
CA SER A 154 17.85 8.72 -0.46
C SER A 154 16.94 9.32 0.60
N SER A 155 17.50 10.09 1.53
CA SER A 155 16.70 10.81 2.53
C SER A 155 15.95 11.96 1.86
N LEU A 156 14.65 12.07 2.16
CA LEU A 156 13.89 13.26 1.85
C LEU A 156 14.18 14.27 2.97
N HIS A 157 14.81 15.39 2.59
CA HIS A 157 15.10 16.43 3.58
C HIS A 157 13.79 17.13 3.95
N VAL A 158 13.29 16.81 5.13
CA VAL A 158 12.22 17.57 5.77
C VAL A 158 12.89 18.52 6.75
N PRO A 159 12.65 19.85 6.69
CA PRO A 159 13.19 20.79 7.66
C PRO A 159 12.88 20.34 9.10
N ASP A 160 13.71 20.69 10.08
CA ASP A 160 13.82 20.25 11.49
C ASP A 160 12.52 20.17 12.32
N PHE A 161 11.54 19.41 11.92
CA PHE A 161 10.25 19.26 12.61
C PHE A 161 10.03 17.88 13.23
N GLY A 162 11.08 17.19 13.65
CA GLY A 162 10.94 15.91 14.35
C GLY A 162 10.70 14.72 13.43
N ASP A 163 9.87 13.77 13.87
CA ASP A 163 9.56 12.54 13.12
C ASP A 163 8.55 12.83 11.98
N ALA A 164 8.79 12.26 10.80
CA ALA A 164 7.93 12.39 9.64
C ALA A 164 7.56 11.01 9.10
N SER A 165 6.27 10.79 8.82
CA SER A 165 5.72 9.54 8.30
C SER A 165 4.50 9.78 7.40
N SER A 166 4.04 8.73 6.71
CA SER A 166 2.77 8.68 5.99
C SER A 166 2.59 9.81 4.96
N ALA A 167 3.54 9.95 4.03
CA ALA A 167 3.44 10.91 2.95
C ALA A 167 2.22 10.62 2.05
N SER A 168 1.60 11.68 1.54
CA SER A 168 0.54 11.61 0.54
C SER A 168 0.77 12.66 -0.54
N PHE A 169 0.43 12.33 -1.78
CA PHE A 169 0.48 13.24 -2.92
C PHE A 169 -0.91 13.50 -3.47
N VAL A 170 -1.17 14.75 -3.87
CA VAL A 170 -2.42 15.16 -4.54
C VAL A 170 -2.18 15.10 -6.05
N TYR A 171 -3.15 14.56 -6.78
CA TYR A 171 -3.16 14.42 -8.22
C TYR A 171 -3.95 15.55 -8.88
#